data_48d2532fdde507e8e3c70ac1485ebada
#
_entry.id   48d2532fdde507e8e3c70ac1485ebada
#
_cell.length_a   1.000
_cell.length_b   1.000
_cell.length_c   1.000
_cell.angle_alpha   90.00
_cell.angle_beta   90.00
_cell.angle_gamma   90.00
#
_symmetry.space_group_name_H-M   'P 1'
#
loop_
_entity.id
_entity.type
_entity.pdbx_description
1 polymer ?
#
loop_
_entity_poly.entity_id
_entity_poly.type
_entity_poly.pdbx_seq_one_letter_code
_entity_poly.pdbx_strand_id
1 'polypeptide(L)'
;MQSPPAHHPTSPIALLAIALCGLTIALHAHAEAPMHTDDAGTLSRGAMKLEGVVSRDDTTRGADLIFGAGIAPYLEGTLQLGRARDSAQTPSTQLSVQGLSLKWVPLQAEQGWSAGARLDLGRTRVHEKATAERFTQHEYAVTALATNRFANGQVLHLNAGHKTAKVQGVRQRAATWAVGYEIPLHEQWQLTSEVYGEQRSRPDKALGVRYAIAEGIKASAAVGRGNGRTFGQVGFAWEF
;
A
#
# COMPACT_ATOMS: atom_id res chain seq x y z
N MET A 1 55.83 -24.87 10.46
CA MET A 1 54.48 -25.40 10.19
C MET A 1 53.49 -24.36 10.64
N GLN A 2 52.96 -23.59 9.70
CA GLN A 2 51.93 -22.58 9.97
C GLN A 2 50.57 -23.17 9.57
N SER A 3 49.63 -23.18 10.54
CA SER A 3 48.25 -23.64 10.30
C SER A 3 47.51 -22.65 9.41
N PRO A 4 46.66 -23.10 8.45
CA PRO A 4 45.89 -22.21 7.62
C PRO A 4 44.73 -21.56 8.38
N PRO A 5 44.28 -20.35 7.99
CA PRO A 5 43.14 -19.66 8.65
C PRO A 5 41.82 -20.38 8.37
N ALA A 6 41.03 -20.52 9.43
CA ALA A 6 39.70 -21.09 9.36
C ALA A 6 38.75 -20.14 8.57
N HIS A 7 38.26 -20.59 7.44
CA HIS A 7 37.14 -19.95 6.75
C HIS A 7 35.86 -20.22 7.53
N HIS A 8 35.29 -19.16 8.13
CA HIS A 8 33.93 -19.21 8.63
C HIS A 8 32.96 -19.18 7.43
N PRO A 9 32.11 -20.20 7.25
CA PRO A 9 31.08 -20.14 6.24
C PRO A 9 30.06 -19.05 6.65
N THR A 10 29.97 -17.99 5.86
CA THR A 10 28.87 -17.03 5.98
C THR A 10 27.56 -17.78 5.70
N SER A 11 26.74 -17.93 6.74
CA SER A 11 25.49 -18.66 6.70
C SER A 11 24.60 -18.06 5.59
N PRO A 12 24.06 -18.85 4.65
CA PRO A 12 23.15 -18.37 3.59
C PRO A 12 21.88 -17.72 4.15
N ILE A 13 21.55 -17.97 5.41
CA ILE A 13 20.42 -17.37 6.14
C ILE A 13 20.63 -15.85 6.34
N ALA A 14 21.87 -15.37 6.52
CA ALA A 14 22.13 -13.95 6.71
C ALA A 14 21.98 -13.14 5.41
N LEU A 15 22.33 -13.74 4.27
CA LEU A 15 22.12 -13.13 2.93
C LEU A 15 20.65 -13.14 2.51
N LEU A 16 19.90 -14.18 2.88
CA LEU A 16 18.46 -14.29 2.65
C LEU A 16 17.69 -13.21 3.46
N ALA A 17 18.11 -12.94 4.70
CA ALA A 17 17.46 -11.91 5.53
C ALA A 17 17.65 -10.47 4.98
N ILE A 18 18.75 -10.19 4.29
CA ILE A 18 19.03 -8.88 3.68
C ILE A 18 18.27 -8.73 2.36
N ALA A 19 18.10 -9.78 1.58
CA ALA A 19 17.30 -9.77 0.34
C ALA A 19 15.79 -9.68 0.63
N LEU A 20 15.31 -10.27 1.74
CA LEU A 20 13.90 -10.22 2.15
C LEU A 20 13.47 -8.84 2.69
N CYS A 21 14.39 -7.99 3.17
CA CYS A 21 14.06 -6.61 3.57
C CYS A 21 13.62 -5.71 2.41
N GLY A 22 13.90 -6.08 1.15
CA GLY A 22 13.45 -5.36 -0.04
C GLY A 22 12.10 -5.81 -0.57
N LEU A 23 11.60 -6.99 -0.17
CA LEU A 23 10.38 -7.60 -0.71
C LEU A 23 9.16 -7.39 0.21
N THR A 24 9.13 -6.33 0.98
CA THR A 24 7.87 -5.90 1.58
C THR A 24 7.00 -5.34 0.46
N ILE A 25 6.23 -6.20 -0.21
CA ILE A 25 5.00 -5.75 -0.83
C ILE A 25 4.15 -5.35 0.37
N ALA A 26 4.28 -4.08 0.73
CA ALA A 26 3.38 -3.48 1.69
C ALA A 26 1.98 -3.78 1.17
N LEU A 27 1.13 -4.40 1.98
CA LEU A 27 -0.30 -4.26 1.81
C LEU A 27 -0.52 -2.76 1.79
N HIS A 28 -0.73 -2.23 0.62
CA HIS A 28 -0.94 -0.82 0.47
C HIS A 28 -2.22 -0.51 1.24
N ALA A 29 -2.10 0.37 2.19
CA ALA A 29 -3.23 1.06 2.76
C ALA A 29 -3.98 1.67 1.58
N HIS A 30 -5.15 1.13 1.25
CA HIS A 30 -5.86 1.57 0.07
C HIS A 30 -6.61 2.87 0.35
N ALA A 31 -5.89 3.97 0.17
CA ALA A 31 -6.52 5.18 -0.33
C ALA A 31 -7.06 4.88 -1.74
N GLU A 32 -8.04 5.61 -2.18
CA GLU A 32 -8.42 5.60 -3.59
C GLU A 32 -7.19 5.94 -4.45
N ALA A 33 -6.86 5.05 -5.41
CA ALA A 33 -5.72 5.28 -6.28
C ALA A 33 -5.74 6.71 -6.87
N PRO A 34 -4.59 7.35 -7.02
CA PRO A 34 -3.27 6.75 -7.08
C PRO A 34 -2.45 6.90 -5.77
N MET A 35 -3.07 7.19 -4.64
CA MET A 35 -2.36 7.47 -3.39
C MET A 35 -2.16 6.22 -2.54
N HIS A 36 -1.05 6.19 -1.80
CA HIS A 36 -0.80 5.26 -0.70
C HIS A 36 -1.42 5.75 0.61
N THR A 37 -1.48 7.08 0.77
CA THR A 37 -2.06 7.73 1.95
C THR A 37 -3.58 7.59 1.92
N ASP A 38 -4.18 7.00 2.94
CA ASP A 38 -5.63 6.80 3.05
C ASP A 38 -6.34 8.01 3.63
N ASP A 39 -7.57 8.20 3.22
CA ASP A 39 -8.44 9.26 3.74
C ASP A 39 -9.22 8.79 4.99
N ALA A 40 -9.64 9.75 5.82
CA ALA A 40 -10.61 9.53 6.89
C ALA A 40 -12.03 9.77 6.35
N GLY A 41 -12.47 8.86 5.48
CA GLY A 41 -13.82 8.77 4.93
C GLY A 41 -14.20 7.30 4.75
N THR A 42 -15.50 7.02 4.66
CA THR A 42 -16.04 5.68 4.39
C THR A 42 -17.13 5.75 3.34
N LEU A 43 -17.30 4.69 2.60
CA LEU A 43 -18.47 4.51 1.74
C LEU A 43 -19.75 4.63 2.56
N SER A 44 -20.78 5.22 1.98
CA SER A 44 -22.12 5.24 2.55
C SER A 44 -22.63 3.82 2.74
N ARG A 45 -23.50 3.60 3.73
CA ARG A 45 -24.09 2.27 3.96
C ARG A 45 -24.76 1.72 2.72
N GLY A 46 -24.33 0.55 2.26
CA GLY A 46 -24.83 -0.12 1.06
C GLY A 46 -24.15 0.30 -0.23
N ALA A 47 -23.38 1.38 -0.26
CA ALA A 47 -22.54 1.72 -1.41
C ALA A 47 -21.40 0.71 -1.56
N MET A 48 -20.99 0.48 -2.80
CA MET A 48 -19.92 -0.44 -3.14
C MET A 48 -18.87 0.27 -4.00
N LYS A 49 -17.63 -0.20 -3.94
CA LYS A 49 -16.53 0.29 -4.77
C LYS A 49 -15.76 -0.88 -5.37
N LEU A 50 -15.47 -0.79 -6.65
CA LEU A 50 -14.55 -1.66 -7.35
C LEU A 50 -13.36 -0.83 -7.84
N GLU A 51 -12.14 -1.26 -7.51
CA GLU A 51 -10.94 -0.56 -7.91
C GLU A 51 -9.93 -1.54 -8.52
N GLY A 52 -9.33 -1.17 -9.65
CA GLY A 52 -8.26 -1.89 -10.31
C GLY A 52 -7.01 -1.03 -10.36
N VAL A 53 -5.87 -1.57 -9.97
CA VAL A 53 -4.58 -0.88 -9.99
C VAL A 53 -3.54 -1.74 -10.69
N VAL A 54 -2.78 -1.14 -11.60
CA VAL A 54 -1.58 -1.75 -12.19
C VAL A 54 -0.38 -0.92 -11.77
N SER A 55 0.63 -1.57 -11.21
CA SER A 55 1.83 -0.93 -10.69
C SER A 55 3.10 -1.55 -11.26
N ARG A 56 4.14 -0.73 -11.32
CA ARG A 56 5.47 -1.17 -11.73
C ARG A 56 6.53 -0.34 -11.02
N ASP A 57 7.60 -1.00 -10.61
CA ASP A 57 8.87 -0.38 -10.24
C ASP A 57 10.04 -0.96 -11.05
N ASP A 58 11.28 -0.75 -10.60
CA ASP A 58 12.49 -1.18 -11.32
C ASP A 58 12.56 -2.70 -11.53
N THR A 59 12.02 -3.49 -10.60
CA THR A 59 12.08 -4.96 -10.61
C THR A 59 10.72 -5.63 -10.60
N THR A 60 9.71 -4.98 -10.02
CA THR A 60 8.40 -5.57 -9.76
C THR A 60 7.32 -4.96 -10.65
N ARG A 61 6.40 -5.79 -11.10
CA ARG A 61 5.15 -5.39 -11.74
C ARG A 61 4.00 -6.17 -11.13
N GLY A 62 2.90 -5.48 -10.86
CA GLY A 62 1.74 -6.04 -10.19
C GLY A 62 0.42 -5.51 -10.72
N ALA A 63 -0.64 -6.21 -10.38
CA ALA A 63 -2.01 -5.77 -10.56
C ALA A 63 -2.82 -6.19 -9.33
N ASP A 64 -3.67 -5.28 -8.86
CA ASP A 64 -4.56 -5.46 -7.72
C ASP A 64 -5.99 -5.18 -8.13
N LEU A 65 -6.92 -5.96 -7.59
CA LEU A 65 -8.34 -5.75 -7.64
C LEU A 65 -8.84 -5.57 -6.20
N ILE A 66 -9.57 -4.50 -5.95
CA ILE A 66 -10.05 -4.13 -4.63
C ILE A 66 -11.56 -3.97 -4.70
N PHE A 67 -12.24 -4.62 -3.79
CA PHE A 67 -13.68 -4.50 -3.61
C PHE A 67 -13.96 -3.91 -2.22
N GLY A 68 -14.63 -2.76 -2.16
CA GLY A 68 -15.04 -2.07 -0.95
C GLY A 68 -16.55 -2.06 -0.79
N ALA A 69 -17.03 -2.08 0.46
CA ALA A 69 -18.45 -1.95 0.78
C ALA A 69 -18.65 -1.16 2.08
N GLY A 70 -19.61 -0.24 2.07
CA GLY A 70 -20.12 0.44 3.26
C GLY A 70 -21.01 -0.51 4.07
N ILE A 71 -20.48 -1.10 5.15
CA ILE A 71 -21.15 -2.14 5.96
C ILE A 71 -22.19 -1.51 6.88
N ALA A 72 -21.82 -0.40 7.51
CA ALA A 72 -22.65 0.34 8.45
C ALA A 72 -22.26 1.83 8.38
N PRO A 73 -23.02 2.75 9.00
CA PRO A 73 -22.56 4.14 9.12
C PRO A 73 -21.16 4.18 9.72
N TYR A 74 -20.26 4.91 9.07
CA TYR A 74 -18.87 5.08 9.49
C TYR A 74 -17.99 3.83 9.43
N LEU A 75 -18.46 2.74 8.78
CA LEU A 75 -17.75 1.47 8.74
C LEU A 75 -17.70 0.92 7.31
N GLU A 76 -16.50 0.77 6.79
CA GLU A 76 -16.21 0.20 5.47
C GLU A 76 -15.36 -1.05 5.59
N GLY A 77 -15.71 -2.08 4.83
CA GLY A 77 -14.92 -3.29 4.64
C GLY A 77 -14.34 -3.37 3.25
N THR A 78 -13.09 -3.84 3.12
CA THR A 78 -12.40 -3.96 1.83
C THR A 78 -11.76 -5.32 1.68
N LEU A 79 -11.92 -5.94 0.51
CA LEU A 79 -11.24 -7.16 0.07
C LEU A 79 -10.27 -6.80 -1.06
N GLN A 80 -9.00 -7.21 -0.93
CA GLN A 80 -7.98 -7.05 -1.97
C GLN A 80 -7.53 -8.40 -2.49
N LEU A 81 -7.37 -8.50 -3.82
CA LEU A 81 -6.77 -9.62 -4.52
C LEU A 81 -5.71 -9.08 -5.47
N GLY A 82 -4.46 -9.55 -5.32
CA GLY A 82 -3.36 -9.06 -6.14
C GLY A 82 -2.45 -10.17 -6.67
N ARG A 83 -1.76 -9.85 -7.75
CA ARG A 83 -0.67 -10.65 -8.29
C ARG A 83 0.48 -9.76 -8.68
N ALA A 84 1.70 -10.18 -8.36
CA ALA A 84 2.90 -9.48 -8.79
C ALA A 84 3.98 -10.47 -9.23
N ARG A 85 4.92 -9.93 -10.00
CA ARG A 85 6.11 -10.62 -10.45
C ARG A 85 7.32 -9.74 -10.17
N ASP A 86 8.26 -10.27 -9.40
CA ASP A 86 9.54 -9.65 -9.14
C ASP A 86 10.62 -10.31 -9.99
N SER A 87 11.33 -9.50 -10.76
CA SER A 87 12.40 -9.89 -11.70
C SER A 87 13.80 -9.60 -11.16
N ALA A 88 13.94 -9.26 -9.87
CA ALA A 88 15.26 -9.08 -9.24
C ALA A 88 16.14 -10.34 -9.30
N GLN A 89 15.51 -11.51 -9.43
CA GLN A 89 16.17 -12.81 -9.61
C GLN A 89 15.70 -13.49 -10.90
N THR A 90 16.54 -14.39 -11.43
CA THR A 90 16.20 -15.22 -12.59
C THR A 90 16.28 -16.69 -12.20
N PRO A 91 15.18 -17.47 -12.39
CA PRO A 91 13.84 -17.05 -12.82
C PRO A 91 13.10 -16.22 -11.76
N SER A 92 12.20 -15.35 -12.23
CA SER A 92 11.48 -14.36 -11.40
C SER A 92 10.59 -15.00 -10.33
N THR A 93 10.47 -14.30 -9.19
CA THR A 93 9.56 -14.62 -8.09
C THR A 93 8.12 -14.23 -8.44
N GLN A 94 7.17 -15.09 -8.10
CA GLN A 94 5.73 -14.84 -8.23
C GLN A 94 5.10 -14.59 -6.87
N LEU A 95 4.20 -13.63 -6.83
CA LEU A 95 3.53 -13.17 -5.61
C LEU A 95 2.01 -13.19 -5.84
N SER A 96 1.27 -13.74 -4.86
CA SER A 96 -0.18 -13.65 -4.80
C SER A 96 -0.59 -13.03 -3.49
N VAL A 97 -1.27 -11.88 -3.56
CA VAL A 97 -1.68 -11.06 -2.43
C VAL A 97 -3.17 -11.25 -2.17
N GLN A 98 -3.53 -11.36 -0.91
CA GLN A 98 -4.90 -11.35 -0.40
C GLN A 98 -4.93 -10.43 0.81
N GLY A 99 -5.83 -9.48 0.84
CA GLY A 99 -5.99 -8.51 1.92
C GLY A 99 -7.44 -8.38 2.34
N LEU A 100 -7.66 -8.12 3.62
CA LEU A 100 -8.93 -7.73 4.20
C LEU A 100 -8.69 -6.51 5.07
N SER A 101 -9.49 -5.47 4.89
CA SER A 101 -9.41 -4.27 5.71
C SER A 101 -10.76 -3.90 6.29
N LEU A 102 -10.72 -3.29 7.48
CA LEU A 102 -11.88 -2.70 8.14
C LEU A 102 -11.51 -1.27 8.52
N LYS A 103 -12.22 -0.29 7.98
CA LYS A 103 -12.03 1.15 8.23
C LYS A 103 -13.23 1.69 9.00
N TRP A 104 -12.97 2.28 10.16
CA TRP A 104 -13.95 2.91 11.02
C TRP A 104 -13.62 4.39 11.23
N VAL A 105 -14.52 5.27 10.82
CA VAL A 105 -14.30 6.73 10.84
C VAL A 105 -15.50 7.40 11.53
N PRO A 106 -15.54 7.41 12.87
CA PRO A 106 -16.68 7.95 13.61
C PRO A 106 -16.81 9.48 13.52
N LEU A 107 -15.72 10.17 13.24
CA LEU A 107 -15.71 11.61 13.04
C LEU A 107 -15.54 11.87 11.53
N GLN A 108 -16.63 12.20 10.85
CA GLN A 108 -16.64 12.61 9.45
C GLN A 108 -17.23 14.01 9.32
N ALA A 109 -16.53 14.89 8.60
CA ALA A 109 -16.94 16.24 8.31
C ALA A 109 -16.79 16.54 6.82
N GLU A 110 -17.76 17.24 6.23
CA GLU A 110 -17.69 17.74 4.85
C GLU A 110 -16.59 18.81 4.70
N GLN A 111 -16.39 19.63 5.73
CA GLN A 111 -15.29 20.57 5.86
C GLN A 111 -14.66 20.43 7.25
N GLY A 112 -13.32 20.66 7.33
CA GLY A 112 -12.57 20.48 8.55
C GLY A 112 -12.09 19.06 8.75
N TRP A 113 -11.92 18.64 10.00
CA TRP A 113 -11.27 17.38 10.34
C TRP A 113 -12.24 16.22 10.41
N SER A 114 -11.85 15.13 9.73
CA SER A 114 -12.36 13.78 9.91
C SER A 114 -11.27 12.92 10.54
N ALA A 115 -11.64 11.93 11.37
CA ALA A 115 -10.70 11.05 12.03
C ALA A 115 -11.26 9.64 12.25
N GLY A 116 -10.38 8.66 12.14
CA GLY A 116 -10.74 7.25 12.29
C GLY A 116 -9.53 6.34 12.39
N ALA A 117 -9.78 5.06 12.21
CA ALA A 117 -8.75 4.03 12.21
C ALA A 117 -9.06 2.94 11.19
N ARG A 118 -8.00 2.26 10.76
CA ARG A 118 -8.09 1.10 9.87
C ARG A 118 -7.30 -0.08 10.44
N LEU A 119 -7.87 -1.26 10.30
CA LEU A 119 -7.24 -2.54 10.58
C LEU A 119 -7.06 -3.29 9.27
N ASP A 120 -5.85 -3.79 9.00
CA ASP A 120 -5.51 -4.55 7.82
C ASP A 120 -4.99 -5.95 8.20
N LEU A 121 -5.46 -6.94 7.47
CA LEU A 121 -5.04 -8.32 7.54
C LEU A 121 -4.58 -8.76 6.16
N GLY A 122 -3.34 -9.20 6.03
CA GLY A 122 -2.78 -9.58 4.76
C GLY A 122 -2.12 -10.94 4.72
N ARG A 123 -2.17 -11.53 3.55
CA ARG A 123 -1.51 -12.77 3.23
C ARG A 123 -0.88 -12.69 1.85
N THR A 124 0.44 -12.89 1.77
CA THR A 124 1.17 -12.98 0.51
C THR A 124 1.77 -14.36 0.37
N ARG A 125 1.42 -15.07 -0.69
CA ARG A 125 2.08 -16.31 -1.09
C ARG A 125 3.22 -15.97 -2.02
N VAL A 126 4.42 -16.40 -1.68
CA VAL A 126 5.66 -16.21 -2.44
C VAL A 126 6.06 -17.53 -3.07
N HIS A 127 6.38 -17.50 -4.35
CA HIS A 127 6.93 -18.62 -5.08
C HIS A 127 8.24 -18.18 -5.75
N GLU A 128 9.34 -18.48 -5.12
CA GLU A 128 10.70 -18.26 -5.64
C GLU A 128 11.07 -19.38 -6.59
N LYS A 129 11.01 -19.11 -7.88
CA LYS A 129 11.33 -20.12 -8.89
C LYS A 129 12.83 -20.46 -8.94
N ALA A 130 13.69 -19.55 -8.52
CA ALA A 130 15.13 -19.73 -8.52
C ALA A 130 15.56 -20.82 -7.50
N THR A 131 14.92 -20.86 -6.34
CA THR A 131 15.18 -21.81 -5.26
C THR A 131 14.15 -22.93 -5.16
N ALA A 132 13.08 -22.88 -5.98
CA ALA A 132 11.88 -23.70 -5.90
C ALA A 132 11.14 -23.58 -4.53
N GLU A 133 11.46 -22.57 -3.73
CA GLU A 133 10.84 -22.35 -2.43
C GLU A 133 9.45 -21.75 -2.55
N ARG A 134 8.59 -22.14 -1.61
CA ARG A 134 7.24 -21.58 -1.45
C ARG A 134 6.99 -21.28 0.01
N PHE A 135 6.64 -20.05 0.31
CA PHE A 135 6.27 -19.67 1.67
C PHE A 135 5.11 -18.66 1.68
N THR A 136 4.58 -18.45 2.87
CA THR A 136 3.49 -17.49 3.07
C THR A 136 3.95 -16.45 4.08
N GLN A 137 3.75 -15.20 3.73
CA GLN A 137 3.90 -14.05 4.63
C GLN A 137 2.51 -13.64 5.12
N HIS A 138 2.40 -13.33 6.41
CA HIS A 138 1.20 -12.73 7.02
C HIS A 138 1.56 -11.33 7.50
N GLU A 139 0.66 -10.38 7.27
CA GLU A 139 0.80 -9.01 7.74
C GLU A 139 -0.46 -8.56 8.48
N TYR A 140 -0.25 -7.77 9.53
CA TYR A 140 -1.28 -7.13 10.33
C TYR A 140 -0.87 -5.67 10.51
N ALA A 141 -1.77 -4.74 10.25
CA ALA A 141 -1.52 -3.32 10.47
C ALA A 141 -2.71 -2.65 11.16
N VAL A 142 -2.39 -1.65 11.98
CA VAL A 142 -3.37 -0.71 12.55
C VAL A 142 -2.89 0.68 12.20
N THR A 143 -3.77 1.48 11.62
CA THR A 143 -3.45 2.83 11.15
C THR A 143 -4.49 3.82 11.66
N ALA A 144 -4.06 4.86 12.35
CA ALA A 144 -4.87 6.04 12.64
C ALA A 144 -4.92 6.93 11.40
N LEU A 145 -6.11 7.43 11.07
CA LEU A 145 -6.41 8.24 9.90
C LEU A 145 -6.92 9.60 10.33
N ALA A 146 -6.42 10.65 9.71
CA ALA A 146 -6.97 11.99 9.84
C ALA A 146 -6.99 12.68 8.48
N THR A 147 -8.08 13.37 8.17
CA THR A 147 -8.23 14.13 6.93
C THR A 147 -8.80 15.49 7.24
N ASN A 148 -8.18 16.55 6.70
CA ASN A 148 -8.74 17.89 6.73
C ASN A 148 -9.19 18.31 5.33
N ARG A 149 -10.45 18.69 5.20
CA ARG A 149 -11.03 19.24 3.97
C ARG A 149 -11.17 20.75 4.11
N PHE A 150 -10.35 21.48 3.34
CA PHE A 150 -10.34 22.94 3.35
C PHE A 150 -11.51 23.51 2.53
N ALA A 151 -11.94 24.72 2.85
CA ALA A 151 -13.03 25.40 2.16
C ALA A 151 -12.76 25.66 0.66
N ASN A 152 -11.49 25.68 0.25
CA ASN A 152 -11.08 25.81 -1.16
C ASN A 152 -11.03 24.49 -1.93
N GLY A 153 -11.52 23.39 -1.35
CA GLY A 153 -11.55 22.06 -1.94
C GLY A 153 -10.25 21.26 -1.85
N GLN A 154 -9.18 21.85 -1.30
CA GLN A 154 -7.95 21.10 -1.04
C GLN A 154 -8.14 20.11 0.11
N VAL A 155 -7.37 19.01 0.11
CA VAL A 155 -7.49 17.98 1.16
C VAL A 155 -6.11 17.57 1.64
N LEU A 156 -5.94 17.51 2.97
CA LEU A 156 -4.75 17.01 3.66
C LEU A 156 -5.08 15.69 4.34
N HIS A 157 -4.30 14.65 4.08
CA HIS A 157 -4.39 13.35 4.74
C HIS A 157 -3.16 13.10 5.60
N LEU A 158 -3.38 12.57 6.79
CA LEU A 158 -2.34 12.17 7.74
C LEU A 158 -2.62 10.75 8.21
N ASN A 159 -1.66 9.86 8.04
CA ASN A 159 -1.74 8.50 8.54
C ASN A 159 -0.56 8.21 9.47
N ALA A 160 -0.83 7.51 10.57
CA ALA A 160 0.19 7.00 11.47
C ALA A 160 -0.20 5.61 11.95
N GLY A 161 0.69 4.65 11.83
CA GLY A 161 0.34 3.26 12.07
C GLY A 161 1.49 2.40 12.58
N HIS A 162 1.15 1.15 12.78
CA HIS A 162 2.09 0.10 13.13
C HIS A 162 1.73 -1.17 12.37
N LYS A 163 2.73 -1.78 11.72
CA LYS A 163 2.58 -3.06 11.05
C LYS A 163 3.44 -4.16 11.67
N THR A 164 2.97 -5.37 11.58
CA THR A 164 3.69 -6.59 11.96
C THR A 164 3.61 -7.56 10.80
N ALA A 165 4.75 -7.93 10.24
CA ALA A 165 4.86 -9.00 9.24
C ALA A 165 5.47 -10.24 9.86
N LYS A 166 4.99 -11.43 9.48
CA LYS A 166 5.55 -12.72 9.85
C LYS A 166 5.94 -13.47 8.58
N VAL A 167 7.25 -13.68 8.40
CA VAL A 167 7.86 -14.35 7.25
C VAL A 167 8.67 -15.53 7.75
N GLN A 168 8.39 -16.75 7.33
CA GLN A 168 9.14 -17.97 7.71
C GLN A 168 9.42 -18.08 9.23
N GLY A 169 8.42 -17.71 10.05
CA GLY A 169 8.54 -17.74 11.51
C GLY A 169 9.15 -16.49 12.15
N VAL A 170 9.85 -15.65 11.39
CA VAL A 170 10.42 -14.39 11.87
C VAL A 170 9.37 -13.30 11.88
N ARG A 171 9.26 -12.57 12.99
CA ARG A 171 8.34 -11.43 13.14
C ARG A 171 9.12 -10.14 13.00
N GLN A 172 8.67 -9.30 12.07
CA GLN A 172 9.17 -7.94 11.86
C GLN A 172 8.10 -6.92 12.24
N ARG A 173 8.49 -5.82 12.85
CA ARG A 173 7.59 -4.74 13.26
C ARG A 173 8.13 -3.41 12.80
N ALA A 174 7.27 -2.54 12.33
CA ALA A 174 7.62 -1.19 11.92
C ALA A 174 6.50 -0.20 12.23
N ALA A 175 6.84 1.00 12.68
CA ALA A 175 5.95 2.13 12.64
C ALA A 175 5.86 2.65 11.20
N THR A 176 4.66 3.04 10.77
CA THR A 176 4.36 3.57 9.43
C THR A 176 3.78 4.96 9.53
N TRP A 177 3.99 5.78 8.53
CA TRP A 177 3.42 7.11 8.43
C TRP A 177 3.22 7.52 6.98
N ALA A 178 2.24 8.37 6.72
CA ALA A 178 2.02 8.97 5.42
C ALA A 178 1.40 10.36 5.55
N VAL A 179 1.75 11.24 4.63
CA VAL A 179 1.17 12.56 4.45
C VAL A 179 0.81 12.68 2.98
N GLY A 180 -0.46 12.94 2.71
CA GLY A 180 -1.00 13.12 1.37
C GLY A 180 -1.69 14.47 1.23
N TYR A 181 -1.62 15.04 0.05
CA TYR A 181 -2.25 16.31 -0.26
C TYR A 181 -2.90 16.26 -1.64
N GLU A 182 -4.15 16.72 -1.72
CA GLU A 182 -4.93 16.77 -2.94
C GLU A 182 -5.30 18.22 -3.26
N ILE A 183 -5.17 18.58 -4.54
CA ILE A 183 -5.46 19.93 -5.06
C ILE A 183 -6.42 19.78 -6.23
N PRO A 184 -7.66 20.28 -6.14
CA PRO A 184 -8.54 20.36 -7.29
C PRO A 184 -7.96 21.36 -8.30
N LEU A 185 -7.70 20.91 -9.53
CA LEU A 185 -7.21 21.75 -10.61
C LEU A 185 -8.38 22.26 -11.48
N HIS A 186 -9.40 21.44 -11.62
CA HIS A 186 -10.62 21.69 -12.38
C HIS A 186 -11.73 20.78 -11.83
N GLU A 187 -12.97 20.93 -12.27
CA GLU A 187 -14.11 20.09 -11.83
C GLU A 187 -13.84 18.58 -11.93
N GLN A 188 -13.10 18.15 -12.96
CA GLN A 188 -12.79 16.73 -13.20
C GLN A 188 -11.36 16.34 -12.85
N TRP A 189 -10.43 17.29 -12.65
CA TRP A 189 -9.02 17.02 -12.46
C TRP A 189 -8.55 17.35 -11.05
N GLN A 190 -7.88 16.42 -10.44
CA GLN A 190 -7.26 16.55 -9.13
C GLN A 190 -5.78 16.15 -9.20
N LEU A 191 -4.92 17.01 -8.68
CA LEU A 191 -3.50 16.69 -8.47
C LEU A 191 -3.35 16.06 -7.09
N THR A 192 -2.56 15.00 -7.00
CA THR A 192 -2.22 14.34 -5.74
C THR A 192 -0.72 14.38 -5.51
N SER A 193 -0.31 14.57 -4.26
CA SER A 193 1.07 14.47 -3.84
C SER A 193 1.14 13.77 -2.50
N GLU A 194 2.16 12.94 -2.30
CA GLU A 194 2.32 12.24 -1.03
C GLU A 194 3.78 11.94 -0.69
N VAL A 195 4.02 11.83 0.61
CA VAL A 195 5.26 11.31 1.19
C VAL A 195 4.88 10.30 2.25
N TYR A 196 5.44 9.10 2.18
CA TYR A 196 5.14 8.03 3.12
C TYR A 196 6.37 7.16 3.41
N GLY A 197 6.33 6.43 4.50
CA GLY A 197 7.46 5.59 4.85
C GLY A 197 7.26 4.76 6.11
N GLU A 198 8.30 4.03 6.43
CA GLU A 198 8.38 3.15 7.58
C GLU A 198 9.58 3.52 8.44
N GLN A 199 9.53 3.14 9.70
CA GLN A 199 10.65 3.27 10.61
C GLN A 199 11.91 2.60 10.03
N ARG A 200 13.02 3.34 9.99
CA ARG A 200 14.34 2.89 9.50
C ARG A 200 14.43 2.70 7.97
N SER A 201 13.45 3.14 7.21
CA SER A 201 13.55 3.22 5.74
C SER A 201 13.58 4.67 5.25
N ARG A 202 14.04 4.89 4.03
CA ARG A 202 13.93 6.20 3.38
C ARG A 202 12.48 6.38 2.92
N PRO A 203 11.92 7.59 3.02
CA PRO A 203 10.55 7.83 2.56
C PRO A 203 10.44 7.70 1.04
N ASP A 204 9.31 7.18 0.61
CA ASP A 204 8.83 7.26 -0.76
C ASP A 204 8.09 8.59 -0.96
N LYS A 205 8.14 9.14 -2.17
CA LYS A 205 7.44 10.37 -2.58
C LYS A 205 6.78 10.10 -3.91
N ALA A 206 5.54 10.55 -4.07
CA ALA A 206 4.80 10.38 -5.32
C ALA A 206 4.04 11.65 -5.69
N LEU A 207 3.85 11.83 -6.99
CA LEU A 207 2.95 12.80 -7.59
C LEU A 207 2.00 12.04 -8.50
N GLY A 208 0.73 12.38 -8.47
CA GLY A 208 -0.29 11.74 -9.26
C GLY A 208 -1.37 12.70 -9.72
N VAL A 209 -2.21 12.19 -10.60
CA VAL A 209 -3.42 12.87 -11.06
C VAL A 209 -4.59 11.91 -10.98
N ARG A 210 -5.76 12.45 -10.67
CA ARG A 210 -7.04 11.75 -10.72
C ARG A 210 -7.97 12.50 -11.66
N TYR A 211 -8.70 11.76 -12.48
CA TYR A 211 -9.67 12.30 -13.44
C TYR A 211 -11.03 11.65 -13.21
N ALA A 212 -12.04 12.46 -12.93
CA ALA A 212 -13.43 12.03 -12.86
C ALA A 212 -13.99 11.87 -14.27
N ILE A 213 -14.19 10.63 -14.72
CA ILE A 213 -14.72 10.30 -16.05
C ILE A 213 -16.23 10.56 -16.09
N ALA A 214 -16.91 10.12 -15.03
CA ALA A 214 -18.34 10.27 -14.81
C ALA A 214 -18.63 10.18 -13.31
N GLU A 215 -19.87 10.35 -12.90
CA GLU A 215 -20.29 10.15 -11.51
C GLU A 215 -19.91 8.74 -11.04
N GLY A 216 -19.22 8.65 -9.92
CA GLY A 216 -18.70 7.39 -9.35
C GLY A 216 -17.53 6.76 -10.12
N ILE A 217 -17.12 7.26 -11.30
CA ILE A 217 -16.09 6.65 -12.14
C ILE A 217 -14.85 7.54 -12.23
N LYS A 218 -13.71 7.04 -11.85
CA LYS A 218 -12.43 7.77 -11.84
C LYS A 218 -11.32 6.95 -12.47
N ALA A 219 -10.41 7.62 -13.16
CA ALA A 219 -9.12 7.09 -13.58
C ALA A 219 -8.00 7.87 -12.88
N SER A 220 -6.86 7.22 -12.68
CA SER A 220 -5.75 7.83 -11.97
C SER A 220 -4.39 7.33 -12.48
N ALA A 221 -3.36 8.15 -12.28
CA ALA A 221 -1.98 7.77 -12.54
C ALA A 221 -1.05 8.47 -11.55
N ALA A 222 0.02 7.81 -11.14
CA ALA A 222 1.07 8.40 -10.33
C ALA A 222 2.45 7.88 -10.72
N VAL A 223 3.46 8.70 -10.43
CA VAL A 223 4.87 8.33 -10.49
C VAL A 223 5.53 8.74 -9.18
N GLY A 224 6.50 7.96 -8.74
CA GLY A 224 7.17 8.20 -7.48
C GLY A 224 8.59 7.68 -7.43
N ARG A 225 9.30 8.07 -6.37
CA ARG A 225 10.66 7.64 -6.09
C ARG A 225 10.89 7.54 -4.58
N GLY A 226 11.60 6.50 -4.18
CA GLY A 226 12.06 6.31 -2.80
C GLY A 226 12.74 4.95 -2.64
N ASN A 227 13.43 4.75 -1.55
CA ASN A 227 14.18 3.51 -1.24
C ASN A 227 15.09 3.02 -2.38
N GLY A 228 15.63 3.95 -3.19
CA GLY A 228 16.53 3.64 -4.32
C GLY A 228 15.82 3.16 -5.59
N ARG A 229 14.50 3.18 -5.65
CA ARG A 229 13.68 2.75 -6.80
C ARG A 229 12.82 3.91 -7.34
N THR A 230 12.46 3.80 -8.62
CA THR A 230 11.41 4.59 -9.26
C THR A 230 10.20 3.70 -9.48
N PHE A 231 9.00 4.22 -9.26
CA PHE A 231 7.77 3.47 -9.43
C PHE A 231 6.69 4.30 -10.12
N GLY A 232 5.72 3.60 -10.69
CA GLY A 232 4.53 4.21 -11.26
C GLY A 232 3.34 3.28 -11.14
N GLN A 233 2.15 3.88 -11.17
CA GLN A 233 0.89 3.14 -11.16
C GLN A 233 -0.19 3.85 -11.96
N VAL A 234 -1.14 3.07 -12.44
CA VAL A 234 -2.39 3.54 -13.01
C VAL A 234 -3.54 2.81 -12.33
N GLY A 235 -4.62 3.52 -12.09
CA GLY A 235 -5.77 3.00 -11.38
C GLY A 235 -7.08 3.40 -12.06
N PHE A 236 -8.09 2.62 -11.79
CA PHE A 236 -9.48 2.85 -12.15
C PHE A 236 -10.34 2.52 -10.94
N ALA A 237 -11.29 3.38 -10.60
CA ALA A 237 -12.24 3.18 -9.52
C ALA A 237 -13.67 3.42 -10.01
N TRP A 238 -14.58 2.58 -9.52
CA TRP A 238 -16.02 2.70 -9.75
C TRP A 238 -16.77 2.50 -8.44
N GLU A 239 -17.46 3.54 -8.01
CA GLU A 239 -18.33 3.59 -6.84
C GLU A 239 -19.81 3.59 -7.31
N PHE A 240 -20.66 2.73 -6.71
CA PHE A 240 -22.04 2.50 -7.10
C PHE A 240 -22.92 2.04 -5.94
#